data_4a9281c36f85713861453c3538b6236b
#
_entry.id   4a9281c36f85713861453c3538b6236b
#
_cell.length_a   1.000
_cell.length_b   1.000
_cell.length_c   1.000
_cell.angle_alpha   90.00
_cell.angle_beta   90.00
_cell.angle_gamma   90.00
#
_symmetry.space_group_name_H-M   'P 1'
#
loop_
_entity.id
_entity.type
_entity.pdbx_description
1 polymer ?
#
loop_
_entity_poly.entity_id
_entity_poly.type
_entity_poly.pdbx_seq_one_letter_code
_entity_poly.pdbx_strand_id
1 'polypeptide(L)'
;MIRGWFRRKRVRTTARKERPCAVPLRSGAELLEAQATRLSRIRREAGVPSAQWRTLYRTLFEAFAAYVQALPAATGGSLLEARLDAVSHALGLRRRAVQHAPDDDVAARHGVWTFVAVASALLRDLGRDVLTHRVELCDDKGRKLGEWEPWAGPVSLRAAKSVRLRPRHAPLP
;
A
#
# COMPACT_ATOMS: atom_id res chain seq x y z
N MET A 1 -62.77 -11.81 -28.76
CA MET A 1 -61.36 -12.18 -28.92
C MET A 1 -60.53 -10.94 -29.14
N ILE A 2 -59.88 -10.42 -28.08
CA ILE A 2 -58.98 -9.27 -28.23
C ILE A 2 -57.66 -9.65 -27.52
N ARG A 3 -56.64 -9.97 -28.34
CA ARG A 3 -55.29 -10.26 -27.85
C ARG A 3 -54.55 -8.95 -27.69
N GLY A 4 -54.38 -8.48 -26.43
CA GLY A 4 -53.58 -7.33 -26.08
C GLY A 4 -52.10 -7.70 -26.13
N TRP A 5 -51.38 -7.05 -27.00
CA TRP A 5 -49.96 -7.21 -27.24
C TRP A 5 -49.18 -6.30 -26.26
N PHE A 6 -48.78 -6.81 -25.06
CA PHE A 6 -47.90 -6.10 -24.13
C PHE A 6 -46.46 -6.13 -24.66
N ARG A 7 -46.10 -5.08 -25.37
CA ARG A 7 -44.71 -4.81 -25.78
C ARG A 7 -43.93 -4.32 -24.56
N ARG A 8 -43.25 -5.22 -23.86
CA ARG A 8 -42.31 -4.84 -22.79
C ARG A 8 -41.18 -4.00 -23.38
N LYS A 9 -41.19 -2.69 -23.16
CA LYS A 9 -40.05 -1.82 -23.40
C LYS A 9 -38.91 -2.31 -22.49
N ARG A 10 -37.87 -2.93 -23.06
CA ARG A 10 -36.60 -3.14 -22.39
C ARG A 10 -36.01 -1.75 -22.10
N VAL A 11 -36.07 -1.32 -20.85
CA VAL A 11 -35.27 -0.22 -20.34
C VAL A 11 -33.83 -0.65 -20.42
N ARG A 12 -33.13 -0.19 -21.45
CA ARG A 12 -31.65 -0.29 -21.51
C ARG A 12 -31.11 0.64 -20.43
N THR A 13 -30.95 0.12 -19.23
CA THR A 13 -30.13 0.78 -18.21
C THR A 13 -28.69 0.78 -18.77
N THR A 14 -28.32 1.85 -19.43
CA THR A 14 -26.91 2.14 -19.74
C THR A 14 -26.24 2.42 -18.40
N ALA A 15 -25.78 1.37 -17.72
CA ALA A 15 -24.87 1.51 -16.62
C ALA A 15 -23.68 2.31 -17.18
N ARG A 16 -23.66 3.61 -16.86
CA ARG A 16 -22.53 4.50 -17.11
C ARG A 16 -21.36 3.86 -16.40
N LYS A 17 -20.52 3.17 -17.16
CA LYS A 17 -19.33 2.49 -16.67
C LYS A 17 -18.44 3.57 -16.10
N GLU A 18 -18.57 3.82 -14.78
CA GLU A 18 -17.74 4.78 -14.08
C GLU A 18 -16.29 4.39 -14.37
N ARG A 19 -15.60 5.25 -15.10
CA ARG A 19 -14.18 5.08 -15.33
C ARG A 19 -13.52 5.25 -13.98
N PRO A 20 -12.84 4.23 -13.45
CA PRO A 20 -12.15 4.37 -12.17
C PRO A 20 -11.25 5.59 -12.24
N CYS A 21 -11.32 6.45 -11.21
CA CYS A 21 -10.57 7.68 -11.17
C CYS A 21 -9.07 7.38 -11.21
N ALA A 22 -8.34 8.08 -12.05
CA ALA A 22 -6.90 7.93 -12.10
C ALA A 22 -6.29 8.65 -10.88
N VAL A 23 -5.46 7.94 -10.12
CA VAL A 23 -4.78 8.48 -8.95
C VAL A 23 -3.43 9.04 -9.39
N PRO A 24 -3.10 10.31 -9.08
CA PRO A 24 -1.81 10.88 -9.44
C PRO A 24 -0.68 10.17 -8.70
N LEU A 25 0.40 9.90 -9.42
CA LEU A 25 1.62 9.35 -8.84
C LEU A 25 2.41 10.43 -8.10
N ARG A 26 3.00 10.03 -6.97
CA ARG A 26 3.85 10.87 -6.12
C ARG A 26 5.14 10.14 -5.81
N SER A 27 6.16 10.86 -5.37
CA SER A 27 7.37 10.25 -4.82
C SER A 27 7.09 9.58 -3.47
N GLY A 28 7.91 8.60 -3.10
CA GLY A 28 7.79 7.97 -1.78
C GLY A 28 7.96 8.98 -0.64
N ALA A 29 8.82 9.98 -0.81
CA ALA A 29 9.03 11.05 0.16
C ALA A 29 7.76 11.90 0.36
N GLU A 30 7.10 12.35 -0.71
CA GLU A 30 5.85 13.12 -0.63
C GLU A 30 4.71 12.31 0.01
N LEU A 31 4.65 11.00 -0.29
CA LEU A 31 3.67 10.11 0.33
C LEU A 31 3.90 9.97 1.83
N LEU A 32 5.17 9.91 2.27
CA LEU A 32 5.51 9.83 3.69
C LEU A 32 5.31 11.16 4.42
N GLU A 33 5.49 12.28 3.77
CA GLU A 33 5.18 13.60 4.36
C GLU A 33 3.69 13.70 4.72
N ALA A 34 2.81 13.19 3.87
CA ALA A 34 1.39 13.08 4.18
C ALA A 34 1.10 12.16 5.39
N GLN A 35 2.04 11.29 5.78
CA GLN A 35 1.95 10.38 6.92
C GLN A 35 2.87 10.78 8.10
N ALA A 36 3.27 12.05 8.19
CA ALA A 36 4.26 12.54 9.15
C ALA A 36 3.92 12.18 10.61
N THR A 37 2.65 12.26 11.00
CA THR A 37 2.20 11.91 12.36
C THR A 37 2.45 10.42 12.67
N ARG A 38 2.09 9.51 11.74
CA ARG A 38 2.32 8.07 11.88
C ARG A 38 3.82 7.76 11.96
N LEU A 39 4.61 8.36 11.07
CA LEU A 39 6.07 8.18 11.06
C LEU A 39 6.73 8.70 12.32
N SER A 40 6.32 9.84 12.86
CA SER A 40 6.82 10.40 14.11
C SER A 40 6.53 9.46 15.29
N ARG A 41 5.36 8.83 15.30
CA ARG A 41 5.00 7.81 16.29
C ARG A 41 5.89 6.58 16.14
N ILE A 42 6.02 6.02 14.95
CA ILE A 42 6.87 4.85 14.66
C ILE A 42 8.33 5.13 15.08
N ARG A 43 8.87 6.29 14.72
CA ARG A 43 10.24 6.69 15.08
C ARG A 43 10.45 6.69 16.60
N ARG A 44 9.50 7.27 17.32
CA ARG A 44 9.55 7.32 18.80
C ARG A 44 9.44 5.92 19.42
N GLU A 45 8.56 5.06 18.86
CA GLU A 45 8.39 3.69 19.33
C GLU A 45 9.58 2.79 19.00
N ALA A 46 10.25 3.02 17.87
CA ALA A 46 11.44 2.29 17.46
C ALA A 46 12.65 2.58 18.35
N GLY A 47 12.76 3.81 18.88
CA GLY A 47 13.81 4.20 19.81
C GLY A 47 15.24 4.09 19.27
N VAL A 48 15.41 4.20 17.94
CA VAL A 48 16.70 4.05 17.27
C VAL A 48 17.42 5.39 17.05
N PRO A 49 18.77 5.40 16.96
CA PRO A 49 19.53 6.61 16.68
C PRO A 49 19.10 7.30 15.39
N SER A 50 19.17 8.65 15.36
CA SER A 50 18.72 9.44 14.20
C SER A 50 19.46 9.09 12.90
N ALA A 51 20.73 8.71 12.97
CA ALA A 51 21.50 8.27 11.80
C ALA A 51 20.91 6.97 11.24
N GLN A 52 20.70 5.96 12.10
CA GLN A 52 20.11 4.68 11.72
C GLN A 52 18.67 4.85 11.17
N TRP A 53 17.87 5.73 11.80
CA TRP A 53 16.55 6.06 11.28
C TRP A 53 16.60 6.58 9.85
N ARG A 54 17.49 7.53 9.53
CA ARG A 54 17.60 8.11 8.20
C ARG A 54 18.08 7.12 7.15
N THR A 55 19.10 6.32 7.48
CA THR A 55 19.75 5.45 6.50
C THR A 55 19.01 4.15 6.23
N LEU A 56 18.35 3.57 7.23
CA LEU A 56 17.66 2.29 7.08
C LEU A 56 16.15 2.44 7.02
N TYR A 57 15.56 3.05 8.03
CA TYR A 57 14.10 3.05 8.17
C TYR A 57 13.43 3.98 7.15
N ARG A 58 13.92 5.22 7.05
CA ARG A 58 13.34 6.19 6.11
C ARG A 58 13.46 5.70 4.68
N THR A 59 14.61 5.18 4.29
CA THR A 59 14.84 4.62 2.96
C THR A 59 13.89 3.45 2.67
N LEU A 60 13.70 2.54 3.64
CA LEU A 60 12.76 1.43 3.52
C LEU A 60 11.32 1.92 3.35
N PHE A 61 10.88 2.87 4.17
CA PHE A 61 9.53 3.42 4.08
C PHE A 61 9.29 4.19 2.78
N GLU A 62 10.26 4.98 2.29
CA GLU A 62 10.16 5.70 1.01
C GLU A 62 10.03 4.73 -0.17
N ALA A 63 10.86 3.69 -0.20
CA ALA A 63 10.80 2.65 -1.23
C ALA A 63 9.45 1.91 -1.19
N PHE A 64 9.00 1.54 0.01
CA PHE A 64 7.71 0.88 0.20
C PHE A 64 6.54 1.78 -0.21
N ALA A 65 6.52 3.04 0.20
CA ALA A 65 5.47 3.99 -0.15
C ALA A 65 5.37 4.18 -1.67
N ALA A 66 6.50 4.33 -2.36
CA ALA A 66 6.53 4.42 -3.81
C ALA A 66 6.01 3.14 -4.49
N TYR A 67 6.28 1.98 -3.90
CA TYR A 67 5.87 0.69 -4.44
C TYR A 67 4.37 0.44 -4.28
N VAL A 68 3.78 0.77 -3.12
CA VAL A 68 2.38 0.44 -2.80
C VAL A 68 1.39 1.57 -3.03
N GLN A 69 1.82 2.74 -3.51
CA GLN A 69 1.00 3.96 -3.57
C GLN A 69 -0.36 3.82 -4.26
N ALA A 70 -0.46 2.87 -5.19
CA ALA A 70 -1.69 2.61 -5.93
C ALA A 70 -2.56 1.51 -5.31
N LEU A 71 -2.06 0.78 -4.32
CA LEU A 71 -2.73 -0.40 -3.80
C LEU A 71 -3.65 -0.04 -2.62
N PRO A 72 -4.90 -0.53 -2.61
CA PRO A 72 -5.80 -0.39 -1.50
C PRO A 72 -5.49 -1.42 -0.42
N ALA A 73 -5.85 -1.12 0.82
CA ALA A 73 -5.90 -2.12 1.88
C ALA A 73 -7.16 -2.99 1.75
N ALA A 74 -7.08 -4.25 2.18
CA ALA A 74 -8.23 -5.17 2.20
C ALA A 74 -9.40 -4.65 3.05
N THR A 75 -9.11 -3.85 4.07
CA THR A 75 -10.09 -3.21 4.96
C THR A 75 -10.63 -1.88 4.44
N GLY A 76 -10.22 -1.46 3.24
CA GLY A 76 -10.46 -0.15 2.68
C GLY A 76 -9.35 0.86 3.03
N GLY A 77 -9.29 1.96 2.28
CA GLY A 77 -8.22 2.97 2.42
C GLY A 77 -6.91 2.58 1.74
N SER A 78 -5.83 3.25 2.08
CA SER A 78 -4.50 3.05 1.50
C SER A 78 -3.76 1.87 2.15
N LEU A 79 -3.12 1.03 1.32
CA LEU A 79 -2.25 -0.04 1.82
C LEU A 79 -1.08 0.53 2.64
N LEU A 80 -0.53 1.68 2.24
CA LEU A 80 0.53 2.36 2.98
C LEU A 80 0.10 2.67 4.42
N GLU A 81 -1.08 3.27 4.61
CA GLU A 81 -1.59 3.61 5.95
C GLU A 81 -1.78 2.37 6.81
N ALA A 82 -2.43 1.35 6.26
CA ALA A 82 -2.67 0.10 6.98
C ALA A 82 -1.36 -0.57 7.41
N ARG A 83 -0.31 -0.51 6.58
CA ARG A 83 1.00 -1.08 6.90
C ARG A 83 1.77 -0.25 7.94
N LEU A 84 1.69 1.08 7.89
CA LEU A 84 2.27 1.94 8.93
C LEU A 84 1.60 1.70 10.30
N ASP A 85 0.30 1.52 10.34
CA ASP A 85 -0.43 1.19 11.56
C ASP A 85 -0.04 -0.21 12.08
N ALA A 86 0.15 -1.20 11.19
CA ALA A 86 0.66 -2.53 11.54
C ALA A 86 2.08 -2.47 12.12
N VAL A 87 2.96 -1.62 11.58
CA VAL A 87 4.31 -1.37 12.12
C VAL A 87 4.24 -0.82 13.54
N SER A 88 3.42 0.20 13.80
CA SER A 88 3.22 0.72 15.16
C SER A 88 2.74 -0.35 16.12
N HIS A 89 1.80 -1.19 15.69
CA HIS A 89 1.31 -2.29 16.52
C HIS A 89 2.41 -3.31 16.82
N ALA A 90 3.20 -3.72 15.82
CA ALA A 90 4.31 -4.66 15.99
C ALA A 90 5.38 -4.14 16.96
N LEU A 91 5.72 -2.85 16.88
CA LEU A 91 6.65 -2.20 17.82
C LEU A 91 6.09 -2.18 19.25
N GLY A 92 4.80 -1.93 19.41
CA GLY A 92 4.12 -1.99 20.71
C GLY A 92 4.15 -3.40 21.32
N LEU A 93 3.91 -4.44 20.52
CA LEU A 93 4.03 -5.84 20.96
C LEU A 93 5.47 -6.18 21.36
N ARG A 94 6.44 -5.83 20.51
CA ARG A 94 7.85 -6.05 20.79
C ARG A 94 8.30 -5.39 22.09
N ARG A 95 7.94 -4.14 22.33
CA ARG A 95 8.29 -3.43 23.58
C ARG A 95 7.79 -4.17 24.82
N ARG A 96 6.57 -4.68 24.78
CA ARG A 96 6.01 -5.48 25.87
C ARG A 96 6.78 -6.79 26.08
N ALA A 97 7.13 -7.48 24.99
CA ALA A 97 7.91 -8.72 25.06
C ALA A 97 9.30 -8.50 25.68
N VAL A 98 10.00 -7.42 25.29
CA VAL A 98 11.34 -7.08 25.81
C VAL A 98 11.31 -6.69 27.28
N GLN A 99 10.24 -6.02 27.76
CA GLN A 99 10.11 -5.65 29.18
C GLN A 99 10.03 -6.87 30.13
N HIS A 100 9.71 -8.04 29.59
CA HIS A 100 9.60 -9.29 30.36
C HIS A 100 10.78 -10.25 30.13
N ALA A 101 11.76 -9.87 29.31
CA ALA A 101 12.93 -10.69 28.99
C ALA A 101 14.12 -10.25 29.86
N PRO A 102 14.65 -11.11 30.74
CA PRO A 102 15.72 -10.75 31.71
C PRO A 102 17.13 -10.77 31.11
N ASP A 103 17.30 -10.72 29.79
CA ASP A 103 18.56 -11.05 29.13
C ASP A 103 19.28 -9.82 28.57
N ASP A 104 20.53 -9.58 28.98
CA ASP A 104 21.43 -8.50 28.51
C ASP A 104 21.71 -8.61 26.99
N ASP A 105 21.64 -9.81 26.41
CA ASP A 105 21.82 -10.06 24.98
C ASP A 105 20.67 -9.45 24.14
N VAL A 106 19.48 -9.33 24.71
CA VAL A 106 18.34 -8.67 24.08
C VAL A 106 18.58 -7.17 23.90
N ALA A 107 19.25 -6.52 24.86
CA ALA A 107 19.62 -5.11 24.77
C ALA A 107 20.65 -4.87 23.67
N ALA A 108 21.67 -5.72 23.57
CA ALA A 108 22.72 -5.63 22.54
C ALA A 108 22.15 -5.79 21.10
N ARG A 109 21.12 -6.61 20.91
CA ARG A 109 20.49 -6.87 19.62
C ARG A 109 19.24 -6.01 19.36
N HIS A 110 18.96 -5.03 20.22
CA HIS A 110 17.75 -4.21 20.15
C HIS A 110 17.50 -3.63 18.74
N GLY A 111 18.51 -3.05 18.13
CA GLY A 111 18.40 -2.42 16.80
C GLY A 111 18.01 -3.41 15.69
N VAL A 112 18.61 -4.61 15.71
CA VAL A 112 18.34 -5.66 14.71
C VAL A 112 16.90 -6.15 14.83
N TRP A 113 16.48 -6.53 16.03
CA TRP A 113 15.12 -7.01 16.26
C TRP A 113 14.05 -5.94 16.01
N THR A 114 14.35 -4.66 16.27
CA THR A 114 13.47 -3.55 15.91
C THR A 114 13.30 -3.46 14.41
N PHE A 115 14.39 -3.55 13.65
CA PHE A 115 14.34 -3.52 12.19
C PHE A 115 13.58 -4.72 11.62
N VAL A 116 13.83 -5.93 12.13
CA VAL A 116 13.10 -7.14 11.73
C VAL A 116 11.60 -6.99 11.99
N ALA A 117 11.19 -6.50 13.15
CA ALA A 117 9.78 -6.29 13.47
C ALA A 117 9.12 -5.28 12.50
N VAL A 118 9.80 -4.16 12.20
CA VAL A 118 9.32 -3.15 11.26
C VAL A 118 9.21 -3.73 9.84
N ALA A 119 10.28 -4.35 9.34
CA ALA A 119 10.32 -4.91 7.98
C ALA A 119 9.28 -6.02 7.81
N SER A 120 9.16 -6.92 8.77
CA SER A 120 8.17 -8.01 8.73
C SER A 120 6.72 -7.49 8.71
N ALA A 121 6.40 -6.49 9.55
CA ALA A 121 5.07 -5.90 9.59
C ALA A 121 4.74 -5.13 8.29
N LEU A 122 5.74 -4.44 7.73
CA LEU A 122 5.59 -3.66 6.50
C LEU A 122 5.38 -4.57 5.27
N LEU A 123 6.15 -5.65 5.16
CA LEU A 123 6.18 -6.53 3.99
C LEU A 123 5.22 -7.71 4.07
N ARG A 124 4.55 -7.91 5.21
CA ARG A 124 3.62 -9.00 5.40
C ARG A 124 2.54 -9.00 4.32
N ASP A 125 2.27 -10.17 3.75
CA ASP A 125 1.25 -10.41 2.72
C ASP A 125 1.33 -9.49 1.47
N LEU A 126 2.43 -8.73 1.28
CA LEU A 126 2.60 -7.80 0.18
C LEU A 126 2.40 -8.47 -1.18
N GLY A 127 2.94 -9.69 -1.35
CA GLY A 127 2.77 -10.44 -2.59
C GLY A 127 1.30 -10.71 -2.92
N ARG A 128 0.50 -11.03 -1.93
CA ARG A 128 -0.94 -11.24 -2.09
C ARG A 128 -1.66 -9.94 -2.47
N ASP A 129 -1.35 -8.84 -1.77
CA ASP A 129 -1.96 -7.53 -2.03
C ASP A 129 -1.67 -7.07 -3.47
N VAL A 130 -0.44 -7.28 -3.95
CA VAL A 130 0.00 -6.96 -5.31
C VAL A 130 -0.72 -7.82 -6.35
N LEU A 131 -0.89 -9.12 -6.08
CA LEU A 131 -1.49 -10.05 -7.05
C LEU A 131 -3.01 -9.91 -7.18
N THR A 132 -3.69 -9.28 -6.23
CA THR A 132 -5.16 -9.09 -6.26
C THR A 132 -5.61 -7.95 -7.18
N HIS A 133 -4.69 -7.07 -7.60
CA HIS A 133 -5.02 -5.90 -8.39
C HIS A 133 -4.17 -5.82 -9.66
N ARG A 134 -4.77 -5.23 -10.71
CA ARG A 134 -4.04 -4.75 -11.88
C ARG A 134 -3.92 -3.24 -11.79
N VAL A 135 -2.74 -2.72 -12.01
CA VAL A 135 -2.46 -1.29 -12.01
C VAL A 135 -2.18 -0.85 -13.43
N GLU A 136 -3.10 -0.10 -14.01
CA GLU A 136 -2.93 0.51 -15.33
C GLU A 136 -2.15 1.81 -15.20
N LEU A 137 -1.09 1.96 -15.97
CA LEU A 137 -0.31 3.18 -16.07
C LEU A 137 -1.00 4.15 -17.03
N CYS A 138 -1.12 5.41 -16.65
CA CYS A 138 -1.81 6.42 -17.46
C CYS A 138 -0.92 7.66 -17.65
N ASP A 139 -1.14 8.35 -18.77
CA ASP A 139 -0.54 9.65 -19.06
C ASP A 139 -1.26 10.79 -18.28
N ASP A 140 -0.89 12.03 -18.55
CA ASP A 140 -1.49 13.26 -18.00
C ASP A 140 -2.97 13.42 -18.40
N LYS A 141 -3.37 12.84 -19.51
CA LYS A 141 -4.75 12.85 -20.03
C LYS A 141 -5.57 11.63 -19.60
N GLY A 142 -5.02 10.78 -18.73
CA GLY A 142 -5.66 9.57 -18.25
C GLY A 142 -5.77 8.44 -19.29
N ARG A 143 -5.00 8.49 -20.39
CA ARG A 143 -4.96 7.43 -21.40
C ARG A 143 -4.03 6.32 -20.93
N LYS A 144 -4.43 5.07 -21.12
CA LYS A 144 -3.64 3.89 -20.76
C LYS A 144 -2.35 3.85 -21.59
N LEU A 145 -1.21 3.75 -20.88
CA LEU A 145 0.13 3.55 -21.46
C LEU A 145 0.54 2.07 -21.42
N GLY A 146 0.12 1.34 -20.37
CA GLY A 146 0.48 -0.05 -20.15
C GLY A 146 -0.06 -0.54 -18.80
N GLU A 147 0.47 -1.67 -18.36
CA GLU A 147 0.21 -2.22 -17.02
C GLU A 147 1.52 -2.23 -16.22
N TRP A 148 1.40 -1.99 -14.93
CA TRP A 148 2.54 -2.10 -14.02
C TRP A 148 2.85 -3.57 -13.75
N GLU A 149 4.12 -3.89 -13.83
CA GLU A 149 4.68 -5.19 -13.49
C GLU A 149 5.38 -5.09 -12.12
N PRO A 150 4.85 -5.73 -11.08
CA PRO A 150 5.38 -5.58 -9.71
C PRO A 150 6.86 -5.93 -9.57
N TRP A 151 7.33 -6.94 -10.29
CA TRP A 151 8.74 -7.36 -10.26
C TRP A 151 9.71 -6.38 -10.95
N ALA A 152 9.19 -5.44 -11.73
CA ALA A 152 9.99 -4.37 -12.31
C ALA A 152 10.31 -3.24 -11.31
N GLY A 153 9.77 -3.32 -10.08
CA GLY A 153 9.95 -2.32 -9.04
C GLY A 153 8.81 -1.31 -8.95
N PRO A 154 9.00 -0.18 -8.25
CA PRO A 154 7.98 0.84 -8.08
C PRO A 154 7.61 1.49 -9.41
N VAL A 155 6.38 2.02 -9.50
CA VAL A 155 5.93 2.76 -10.69
C VAL A 155 6.81 3.99 -10.89
N SER A 156 7.43 4.09 -12.07
CA SER A 156 8.27 5.23 -12.40
C SER A 156 7.44 6.47 -12.72
N LEU A 157 7.69 7.58 -12.03
CA LEU A 157 7.11 8.90 -12.30
C LEU A 157 7.47 9.45 -13.69
N ARG A 158 8.52 8.92 -14.33
CA ARG A 158 8.90 9.24 -15.71
C ARG A 158 8.05 8.49 -16.72
N ALA A 159 7.66 7.25 -16.39
CA ALA A 159 6.90 6.38 -17.27
C ALA A 159 5.39 6.69 -17.26
N ALA A 160 4.85 7.15 -16.12
CA ALA A 160 3.43 7.47 -15.98
C ALA A 160 3.22 8.69 -15.08
N LYS A 161 2.06 9.33 -15.21
CA LYS A 161 1.66 10.48 -14.37
C LYS A 161 0.57 10.12 -13.38
N SER A 162 -0.20 9.10 -13.70
CA SER A 162 -1.26 8.58 -12.86
C SER A 162 -1.44 7.07 -13.05
N VAL A 163 -2.14 6.45 -12.12
CA VAL A 163 -2.47 5.03 -12.17
C VAL A 163 -3.96 4.81 -11.99
N ARG A 164 -4.46 3.73 -12.55
CA ARG A 164 -5.84 3.28 -12.40
C ARG A 164 -5.86 1.86 -11.90
N LEU A 165 -6.56 1.63 -10.80
CA LEU A 165 -6.72 0.31 -10.23
C LEU A 165 -7.85 -0.46 -10.90
N ARG A 166 -7.61 -1.74 -11.10
CA ARG A 166 -8.65 -2.70 -11.48
C ARG A 166 -8.51 -3.97 -10.63
N PRO A 167 -9.62 -4.51 -10.12
CA PRO A 167 -9.57 -5.82 -9.48
C PRO A 167 -9.10 -6.84 -10.52
N ARG A 168 -8.22 -7.72 -10.14
CA ARG A 168 -7.88 -8.89 -10.92
C ARG A 168 -9.01 -9.89 -10.71
N HIS A 169 -9.91 -10.01 -11.66
CA HIS A 169 -10.81 -11.14 -11.68
C HIS A 169 -9.93 -12.39 -11.92
N ALA A 170 -9.62 -13.11 -10.86
CA ALA A 170 -9.04 -14.42 -11.00
C ALA A 170 -10.08 -15.28 -11.74
N PRO A 171 -9.73 -15.97 -12.85
CA PRO A 171 -10.49 -17.16 -13.20
C PRO A 171 -10.37 -18.08 -11.99
N LEU A 172 -11.48 -18.36 -11.35
CA LEU A 172 -11.55 -19.42 -10.36
C LEU A 172 -11.09 -20.71 -11.05
N PRO A 173 -10.21 -21.47 -10.40
CA PRO A 173 -9.84 -22.78 -10.91
C PRO A 173 -11.04 -23.71 -10.93
#